data_1815a23ac3d548deff7859ecec9e769b
#
_entry.id   1815a23ac3d548deff7859ecec9e769b
#
_cell.length_a   1.000
_cell.length_b   1.000
_cell.length_c   1.000
_cell.angle_alpha   90.00
_cell.angle_beta   90.00
_cell.angle_gamma   90.00
#
_symmetry.space_group_name_H-M   'P 1'
#
loop_
_entity.id
_entity.type
_entity.pdbx_description
1 polymer ?
#
loop_
_entity_poly.entity_id
_entity_poly.type
_entity_poly.pdbx_seq_one_letter_code
_entity_poly.pdbx_strand_id
1 'polypeptide(L)' 'MTTKNEQIEKDYDIMKAKVDKLLEQIDTLVGDFDEKYDVDLSNDLSYKLDEVSDLIEDNYEVADFED' A
#
# COMPACT_ATOMS: atom_id res chain seq x y z
N MET A 1 13.41 -2.03 27.27
CA MET A 1 14.20 -2.38 26.11
C MET A 1 13.34 -2.72 24.92
N THR A 2 13.60 -2.07 23.81
CA THR A 2 12.81 -2.35 22.59
C THR A 2 13.27 -3.65 21.98
N THR A 3 12.35 -4.55 21.76
CA THR A 3 12.68 -5.79 21.11
C THR A 3 12.79 -5.59 19.61
N LYS A 4 13.40 -6.55 18.96
CA LYS A 4 13.51 -6.55 17.53
C LYS A 4 12.13 -6.49 16.86
N ASN A 5 11.17 -7.23 17.41
CA ASN A 5 9.81 -7.23 16.88
C ASN A 5 9.11 -5.89 17.01
N GLU A 6 9.34 -5.20 18.12
CA GLU A 6 8.77 -3.88 18.31
C GLU A 6 9.32 -2.88 17.31
N GLN A 7 10.61 -2.98 17.02
CA GLN A 7 11.24 -2.10 16.04
C GLN A 7 10.73 -2.37 14.64
N ILE A 8 10.57 -3.63 14.29
CA ILE A 8 10.05 -4.04 12.99
C ILE A 8 8.61 -3.53 12.83
N GLU A 9 7.81 -3.69 13.85
CA GLU A 9 6.43 -3.25 13.84
C GLU A 9 6.31 -1.75 13.63
N LYS A 10 7.16 -0.99 14.33
CA LYS A 10 7.17 0.45 14.22
C LYS A 10 7.58 0.90 12.81
N ASP A 11 8.63 0.30 12.28
CA ASP A 11 9.10 0.62 10.94
C ASP A 11 8.08 0.20 9.88
N TYR A 12 7.41 -0.91 10.10
CA TYR A 12 6.35 -1.36 9.21
C TYR A 12 5.22 -0.35 9.15
N ASP A 13 4.78 0.14 10.30
CA ASP A 13 3.69 1.11 10.35
C ASP A 13 4.04 2.38 9.57
N ILE A 14 5.26 2.85 9.72
CA ILE A 14 5.73 4.03 9.01
C ILE A 14 5.76 3.78 7.50
N MET A 15 6.31 2.67 7.11
CA MET A 15 6.40 2.27 5.70
C MET A 15 5.01 2.11 5.10
N LYS A 16 4.12 1.41 5.80
CA LYS A 16 2.78 1.14 5.30
C LYS A 16 1.98 2.43 5.11
N ALA A 17 2.12 3.38 6.03
CA ALA A 17 1.45 4.66 5.90
C ALA A 17 1.93 5.40 4.65
N LYS A 18 3.21 5.35 4.35
CA LYS A 18 3.76 5.96 3.14
C LYS A 18 3.29 5.26 1.88
N VAL A 19 3.25 3.93 1.92
CA VAL A 19 2.77 3.16 0.78
C VAL A 19 1.30 3.48 0.50
N ASP A 20 0.47 3.50 1.52
CA ASP A 20 -0.95 3.80 1.34
C ASP A 20 -1.16 5.19 0.74
N LYS A 21 -0.35 6.16 1.18
CA LYS A 21 -0.43 7.51 0.63
C LYS A 21 -0.02 7.55 -0.83
N LEU A 22 1.02 6.81 -1.21
CA LEU A 22 1.47 6.74 -2.59
C LEU A 22 0.43 6.06 -3.47
N LEU A 23 -0.20 5.00 -2.97
CA LEU A 23 -1.26 4.32 -3.70
C LEU A 23 -2.43 5.26 -3.99
N GLU A 24 -2.79 6.06 -2.99
CA GLU A 24 -3.83 7.04 -3.14
C GLU A 24 -3.47 8.10 -4.18
N GLN A 25 -2.22 8.55 -4.19
CA GLN A 25 -1.74 9.52 -5.17
C GLN A 25 -1.77 8.96 -6.59
N ILE A 26 -1.40 7.71 -6.74
CA ILE A 26 -1.45 7.04 -8.04
C ILE A 26 -2.89 7.00 -8.55
N ASP A 27 -3.81 6.62 -7.68
CA ASP A 27 -5.22 6.55 -8.03
C ASP A 27 -5.75 7.91 -8.47
N THR A 28 -5.38 8.97 -7.77
CA THR A 28 -5.78 10.33 -8.10
C THR A 28 -5.24 10.77 -9.45
N LEU A 29 -3.96 10.49 -9.70
CA LEU A 29 -3.33 10.87 -10.98
C LEU A 29 -3.97 10.16 -12.16
N VAL A 30 -4.23 8.87 -12.00
CA VAL A 30 -4.87 8.10 -13.07
C VAL A 30 -6.31 8.53 -13.25
N GLY A 31 -7.00 8.83 -12.15
CA GLY A 31 -8.37 9.33 -12.22
C GLY A 31 -8.46 10.65 -12.99
N ASP A 32 -7.50 11.54 -12.78
CA ASP A 32 -7.44 12.81 -13.51
C ASP A 32 -7.26 12.58 -15.02
N PHE A 33 -6.42 11.64 -15.36
CA PHE A 33 -6.21 11.27 -16.75
C PHE A 33 -7.49 10.69 -17.37
N ASP A 34 -8.16 9.82 -16.66
CA ASP A 34 -9.41 9.22 -17.12
C ASP A 34 -10.45 10.28 -17.43
N GLU A 35 -10.57 11.23 -16.53
CA GLU A 35 -11.52 12.31 -16.68
C GLU A 35 -11.20 13.18 -17.88
N LYS A 36 -9.92 13.46 -18.09
CA LYS A 36 -9.46 14.33 -19.16
C LYS A 36 -9.65 13.72 -20.54
N TYR A 37 -9.45 12.42 -20.66
CA TYR A 37 -9.50 11.75 -21.95
C TYR A 37 -10.68 10.81 -22.12
N ASP A 38 -11.57 10.78 -21.17
CA ASP A 38 -12.78 9.95 -21.21
C ASP A 38 -12.44 8.48 -21.41
N VAL A 39 -11.51 7.98 -20.63
CA VAL A 39 -11.13 6.57 -20.60
C VAL A 39 -11.37 6.02 -19.21
N ASP A 40 -11.17 4.73 -19.02
CA ASP A 40 -11.47 4.08 -17.75
C ASP A 40 -10.31 3.19 -17.31
N LEU A 41 -9.21 3.82 -16.94
CA LEU A 41 -8.05 3.11 -16.46
C LEU A 41 -8.08 2.92 -14.95
N SER A 42 -8.62 3.90 -14.23
CA SER A 42 -8.58 3.88 -12.78
C SER A 42 -9.45 2.81 -12.15
N ASN A 43 -10.46 2.34 -12.83
CA ASN A 43 -11.36 1.35 -12.28
C ASN A 43 -10.64 0.05 -11.92
N ASP A 44 -9.92 -0.51 -12.87
CA ASP A 44 -9.14 -1.72 -12.64
C ASP A 44 -7.92 -1.43 -11.77
N LEU A 45 -7.34 -0.25 -11.92
CA LEU A 45 -6.15 0.13 -11.17
C LEU A 45 -6.45 0.24 -9.67
N SER A 46 -7.56 0.86 -9.31
CA SER A 46 -7.95 0.98 -7.91
C SER A 46 -8.02 -0.38 -7.24
N TYR A 47 -8.56 -1.33 -7.96
CA TYR A 47 -8.67 -2.69 -7.48
C TYR A 47 -7.30 -3.30 -7.20
N LYS A 48 -6.37 -3.08 -8.13
CA LYS A 48 -5.01 -3.61 -7.99
C LYS A 48 -4.21 -2.91 -6.91
N LEU A 49 -4.46 -1.63 -6.71
CA LEU A 49 -3.79 -0.89 -5.65
C LEU A 49 -4.20 -1.42 -4.27
N ASP A 50 -5.46 -1.74 -4.09
CA ASP A 50 -5.94 -2.36 -2.85
C ASP A 50 -5.29 -3.72 -2.65
N GLU A 51 -5.14 -4.47 -3.72
CA GLU A 51 -4.47 -5.77 -3.67
C GLU A 51 -3.02 -5.65 -3.22
N VAL A 52 -2.32 -4.62 -3.69
CA VAL A 52 -0.94 -4.37 -3.29
C VAL A 52 -0.85 -4.14 -1.79
N SER A 53 -1.75 -3.34 -1.25
CA SER A 53 -1.81 -3.07 0.18
C SER A 53 -2.03 -4.35 0.97
N ASP A 54 -2.95 -5.18 0.52
CA ASP A 54 -3.25 -6.46 1.16
C ASP A 54 -2.06 -7.42 1.09
N LEU A 55 -1.37 -7.45 -0.03
CA LEU A 55 -0.20 -8.30 -0.19
C LEU A 55 0.92 -7.93 0.78
N ILE A 56 1.10 -6.65 1.01
CA ILE A 56 2.10 -6.18 1.95
C ILE A 56 1.75 -6.65 3.36
N GLU A 57 0.51 -6.51 3.75
CA GLU A 57 0.05 -6.97 5.07
C GLU A 57 0.19 -8.47 5.23
N ASP A 58 -0.19 -9.23 4.23
CA ASP A 58 -0.10 -10.69 4.28
C ASP A 58 1.34 -11.15 4.41
N ASN A 59 2.23 -10.54 3.66
CA ASN A 59 3.65 -10.90 3.72
C ASN A 59 4.28 -10.50 5.03
N TYR A 60 3.85 -9.40 5.59
CA TYR A 60 4.34 -8.97 6.89
C TYR A 60 3.95 -9.98 7.97
N GLU A 61 2.71 -10.42 7.97
CA GLU A 61 2.25 -11.40 8.92
C GLU A 61 3.03 -12.69 8.83
N VAL A 62 3.38 -13.11 7.63
CA VAL A 62 4.16 -14.31 7.44
C VAL A 62 5.59 -14.12 7.86
N ALA A 63 6.15 -12.94 7.74
CA ALA A 63 7.54 -12.71 8.05
C ALA A 63 7.81 -12.43 9.51
N ASP A 64 6.79 -12.13 10.28
CA ASP A 64 6.93 -11.57 11.57
C ASP A 64 7.35 -12.49 12.69
N PHE A 65 7.37 -13.68 12.56
CA PHE A 65 7.34 -14.48 13.67
C PHE A 65 8.52 -15.23 14.00
N GLU A 66 9.42 -15.18 13.22
CA GLU A 66 10.55 -15.96 13.46
C GLU A 66 11.61 -15.22 14.15
N ASP A 67 11.44 -14.75 15.20
CA ASP A 67 12.45 -13.98 15.84
C ASP A 67 13.46 -14.81 16.63
#